data_86ec7f750f94dfdb058ba8e0efc27388
#
_entry.id   86ec7f750f94dfdb058ba8e0efc27388
#
_cell.length_a   1.000
_cell.length_b   1.000
_cell.length_c   1.000
_cell.angle_alpha   90.00
_cell.angle_beta   90.00
_cell.angle_gamma   90.00
#
_symmetry.space_group_name_H-M   'P 1'
#
loop_
_entity.id
_entity.type
_entity.pdbx_description
1 polymer ?
#
loop_
_entity_poly.entity_id
_entity_poly.type
_entity_poly.pdbx_seq_one_letter_code
_entity_poly.pdbx_strand_id
1 'polypeptide(L)'
;MAMWDKIKDQAKTFQQSQGTRGASGSGQGSHGPVGGGRPGSSSGGSKAQLIGMFKSQLASAKNELKSGAYRDASMAMCALVAAADGRVEPAERQRVEELIVSNEVLQNFPADQLRQRFNQHVDRLLANYEQGKAEALQVIAKAAKKPAEARAVVQTGMVVAGADGSFEPSEQYAIREACTALNIPPSEFGV
;
A
#
# COMPACT_ATOMS: atom_id res chain seq x y z
N MET A 1 7.05 6.71 21.10
CA MET A 1 8.23 6.16 20.41
C MET A 1 8.37 4.63 20.49
N ALA A 2 7.85 3.95 21.49
CA ALA A 2 8.08 2.52 21.72
C ALA A 2 7.31 1.53 20.79
N MET A 3 6.24 1.96 20.12
CA MET A 3 5.36 1.05 19.35
C MET A 3 5.93 0.72 17.95
N TRP A 4 6.59 1.67 17.32
CA TRP A 4 7.19 1.50 15.99
C TRP A 4 8.49 0.70 16.00
N ASP A 5 9.25 0.76 17.10
CA ASP A 5 10.44 -0.08 17.27
C ASP A 5 10.08 -1.57 17.42
N LYS A 6 8.97 -1.88 18.09
CA LYS A 6 8.45 -3.26 18.17
C LYS A 6 8.02 -3.81 16.81
N ILE A 7 7.48 -2.97 15.93
CA ILE A 7 7.04 -3.38 14.59
C ILE A 7 8.23 -3.68 13.68
N LYS A 8 9.31 -2.87 13.77
CA LYS A 8 10.57 -3.14 13.06
C LYS A 8 11.20 -4.46 13.50
N ASP A 9 11.16 -4.77 14.77
CA ASP A 9 11.70 -6.02 15.29
C ASP A 9 10.86 -7.24 14.90
N GLN A 10 9.54 -7.12 14.83
CA GLN A 10 8.66 -8.19 14.33
C GLN A 10 8.89 -8.46 12.84
N ALA A 11 9.06 -7.44 12.02
CA ALA A 11 9.36 -7.60 10.60
C ALA A 11 10.72 -8.29 10.38
N LYS A 12 11.74 -7.95 11.17
CA LYS A 12 13.05 -8.62 11.14
C LYS A 12 12.99 -10.07 11.59
N THR A 13 12.20 -10.36 12.64
CA THR A 13 12.05 -11.73 13.18
C THR A 13 11.34 -12.64 12.19
N PHE A 14 10.37 -12.11 11.43
CA PHE A 14 9.67 -12.88 10.41
C PHE A 14 10.56 -13.22 9.20
N GLN A 15 11.44 -12.31 8.81
CA GLN A 15 12.38 -12.53 7.72
C GLN A 15 13.49 -13.54 8.10
N GLN A 16 13.83 -13.63 9.39
CA GLN A 16 14.86 -14.54 9.90
C GLN A 16 14.31 -15.96 10.17
N SER A 17 13.01 -16.13 10.40
CA SER A 17 12.40 -17.43 10.64
C SER A 17 12.17 -18.30 9.39
N GLN A 18 12.32 -17.75 8.19
CA GLN A 18 12.25 -18.52 6.93
C GLN A 18 13.60 -19.11 6.50
N GLY A 19 14.70 -18.81 7.20
CA GLY A 19 16.05 -19.24 6.84
C GLY A 19 16.56 -20.53 7.47
N THR A 20 15.83 -21.15 8.40
CA THR A 20 16.36 -22.31 9.15
C THR A 20 15.37 -23.48 9.22
N ARG A 21 15.15 -24.15 8.09
CA ARG A 21 14.70 -25.54 8.06
C ARG A 21 15.33 -26.26 6.87
N GLY A 22 16.44 -26.93 7.15
CA GLY A 22 17.04 -27.83 6.18
C GLY A 22 18.42 -28.31 6.61
N ALA A 23 18.51 -29.30 7.48
CA ALA A 23 19.54 -30.32 7.47
C ALA A 23 19.20 -31.41 8.51
N SER A 24 18.82 -32.56 8.06
CA SER A 24 19.48 -33.84 8.21
C SER A 24 18.47 -34.99 8.15
N GLY A 25 18.76 -35.97 7.32
CA GLY A 25 18.02 -37.24 7.21
C GLY A 25 18.44 -37.98 5.94
N SER A 26 19.53 -38.75 6.03
CA SER A 26 20.00 -39.68 5.04
C SER A 26 18.99 -40.82 4.79
N GLY A 27 18.73 -41.15 3.52
CA GLY A 27 17.92 -42.30 3.10
C GLY A 27 18.07 -42.55 1.61
N GLN A 28 18.80 -43.61 1.27
CA GLN A 28 19.15 -44.10 -0.05
C GLN A 28 17.97 -44.77 -0.76
N GLY A 29 17.76 -44.51 -2.06
CA GLY A 29 16.72 -45.24 -2.85
C GLY A 29 16.56 -44.70 -4.27
N SER A 30 17.02 -45.42 -5.17
CA SER A 30 17.13 -45.55 -6.63
C SER A 30 15.92 -45.17 -7.51
N HIS A 31 16.27 -44.64 -8.70
CA HIS A 31 15.64 -44.68 -10.03
C HIS A 31 14.40 -43.86 -10.39
N GLY A 32 14.56 -43.05 -11.45
CA GLY A 32 13.65 -42.81 -12.56
C GLY A 32 13.55 -41.35 -13.00
N PRO A 33 13.82 -41.05 -14.30
CA PRO A 33 13.76 -39.67 -14.79
C PRO A 33 12.35 -39.39 -15.32
N VAL A 34 11.91 -38.13 -15.25
CA VAL A 34 11.09 -37.40 -16.25
C VAL A 34 10.39 -36.21 -15.61
N GLY A 35 10.45 -35.06 -16.26
CA GLY A 35 9.47 -34.02 -16.14
C GLY A 35 9.94 -32.75 -15.46
N GLY A 36 10.52 -31.85 -16.24
CA GLY A 36 10.73 -30.47 -15.84
C GLY A 36 9.43 -29.75 -15.52
N GLY A 37 9.22 -29.50 -14.25
CA GLY A 37 8.26 -28.53 -13.77
C GLY A 37 9.03 -27.33 -13.21
N ARG A 38 9.07 -26.24 -13.95
CA ARG A 38 9.50 -24.96 -13.41
C ARG A 38 8.58 -24.63 -12.22
N PRO A 39 9.08 -24.35 -11.01
CA PRO A 39 8.25 -23.75 -9.99
C PRO A 39 7.92 -22.34 -10.45
N GLY A 40 6.67 -22.12 -10.85
CA GLY A 40 6.12 -20.81 -11.10
C GLY A 40 6.29 -19.96 -9.85
N SER A 41 6.95 -18.84 -10.03
CA SER A 41 7.16 -17.81 -9.01
C SER A 41 5.81 -17.40 -8.41
N SER A 42 5.51 -17.86 -7.20
CA SER A 42 4.34 -17.44 -6.44
C SER A 42 4.61 -16.06 -5.78
N SER A 43 4.76 -15.01 -6.61
CA SER A 43 4.95 -13.66 -6.08
C SER A 43 3.66 -13.06 -5.50
N GLY A 44 2.51 -13.69 -5.73
CA GLY A 44 1.22 -13.22 -5.23
C GLY A 44 0.99 -13.42 -3.73
N GLY A 45 1.57 -14.46 -3.13
CA GLY A 45 1.38 -14.76 -1.70
C GLY A 45 2.05 -13.75 -0.77
N SER A 46 3.21 -13.23 -1.13
CA SER A 46 3.93 -12.26 -0.29
C SER A 46 3.28 -10.87 -0.28
N LYS A 47 2.72 -10.44 -1.40
CA LYS A 47 2.03 -9.14 -1.51
C LYS A 47 0.70 -9.13 -0.76
N ALA A 48 -0.10 -10.19 -0.87
CA ALA A 48 -1.34 -10.33 -0.11
C ALA A 48 -1.09 -10.34 1.41
N GLN A 49 -0.02 -10.98 1.86
CA GLN A 49 0.40 -10.96 3.27
C GLN A 49 0.82 -9.55 3.72
N LEU A 50 1.56 -8.80 2.89
CA LEU A 50 1.92 -7.41 3.16
C LEU A 50 0.69 -6.52 3.32
N ILE A 51 -0.27 -6.62 2.42
CA ILE A 51 -1.52 -5.85 2.48
C ILE A 51 -2.33 -6.21 3.73
N GLY A 52 -2.41 -7.50 4.08
CA GLY A 52 -3.04 -7.95 5.33
C GLY A 52 -2.36 -7.37 6.57
N MET A 53 -1.04 -7.33 6.59
CA MET A 53 -0.26 -6.73 7.66
C MET A 53 -0.51 -5.21 7.76
N PHE A 54 -0.54 -4.51 6.63
CA PHE A 54 -0.84 -3.07 6.61
C PHE A 54 -2.25 -2.76 7.11
N LYS A 55 -3.25 -3.57 6.73
CA LYS A 55 -4.61 -3.44 7.28
C LYS A 55 -4.62 -3.57 8.81
N SER A 56 -3.91 -4.55 9.36
CA SER A 56 -3.80 -4.74 10.81
C SER A 56 -3.08 -3.58 11.50
N GLN A 57 -2.00 -3.08 10.92
CA GLN A 57 -1.25 -1.93 11.45
C GLN A 57 -2.09 -0.65 11.44
N LEU A 58 -2.80 -0.39 10.34
CA LEU A 58 -3.72 0.73 10.22
C LEU A 58 -4.83 0.65 11.26
N ALA A 59 -5.47 -0.51 11.42
CA ALA A 59 -6.52 -0.72 12.40
C ALA A 59 -6.02 -0.44 13.83
N SER A 60 -4.81 -0.89 14.16
CA SER A 60 -4.18 -0.62 15.47
C SER A 60 -3.89 0.86 15.70
N ALA A 61 -3.57 1.62 14.66
CA ALA A 61 -3.28 3.05 14.71
C ALA A 61 -4.53 3.95 14.54
N LYS A 62 -5.72 3.37 14.35
CA LYS A 62 -6.97 4.09 14.04
C LYS A 62 -7.21 5.31 14.94
N ASN A 63 -6.97 5.16 16.25
CA ASN A 63 -7.22 6.22 17.22
C ASN A 63 -6.26 7.41 17.10
N GLU A 64 -5.09 7.22 16.50
CA GLU A 64 -4.06 8.24 16.31
C GLU A 64 -4.20 8.93 14.95
N LEU A 65 -4.88 8.30 13.98
CA LEU A 65 -5.01 8.75 12.59
C LEU A 65 -6.29 9.55 12.38
N LYS A 66 -6.40 10.71 13.05
CA LYS A 66 -7.59 11.59 13.02
C LYS A 66 -7.30 12.99 12.48
N SER A 67 -6.09 13.25 12.00
CA SER A 67 -5.74 14.57 11.50
C SER A 67 -6.29 14.83 10.10
N GLY A 68 -6.62 16.10 9.81
CA GLY A 68 -7.01 16.52 8.47
C GLY A 68 -5.90 16.32 7.44
N ALA A 69 -4.63 16.42 7.86
CA ALA A 69 -3.48 16.17 6.99
C ALA A 69 -3.41 14.71 6.55
N TYR A 70 -3.61 13.75 7.46
CA TYR A 70 -3.70 12.33 7.13
C TYR A 70 -4.85 12.04 6.18
N ARG A 71 -6.06 12.56 6.46
CA ARG A 71 -7.23 12.41 5.59
C ARG A 71 -6.95 12.89 4.17
N ASP A 72 -6.48 14.12 4.04
CA ASP A 72 -6.28 14.76 2.75
C ASP A 72 -5.15 14.08 1.95
N ALA A 73 -4.06 13.73 2.60
CA ALA A 73 -2.97 12.99 2.00
C ALA A 73 -3.38 11.57 1.57
N SER A 74 -4.20 10.87 2.37
CA SER A 74 -4.72 9.55 2.01
C SER A 74 -5.63 9.60 0.79
N MET A 75 -6.50 10.61 0.67
CA MET A 75 -7.36 10.77 -0.51
C MET A 75 -6.55 11.11 -1.76
N ALA A 76 -5.55 11.98 -1.64
CA ALA A 76 -4.62 12.28 -2.74
C ALA A 76 -3.83 11.03 -3.17
N MET A 77 -3.38 10.22 -2.20
CA MET A 77 -2.67 8.97 -2.45
C MET A 77 -3.54 7.95 -3.18
N CYS A 78 -4.76 7.72 -2.72
CA CYS A 78 -5.71 6.80 -3.38
C CYS A 78 -6.02 7.24 -4.82
N ALA A 79 -6.22 8.55 -5.05
CA ALA A 79 -6.45 9.07 -6.39
C ALA A 79 -5.22 8.93 -7.30
N LEU A 80 -4.02 9.20 -6.77
CA LEU A 80 -2.76 9.07 -7.51
C LEU A 80 -2.51 7.63 -7.97
N VAL A 81 -2.78 6.66 -7.10
CA VAL A 81 -2.64 5.24 -7.41
C VAL A 81 -3.72 4.80 -8.41
N ALA A 82 -4.98 5.15 -8.20
CA ALA A 82 -6.07 4.80 -9.11
C ALA A 82 -5.88 5.38 -10.52
N ALA A 83 -5.27 6.55 -10.65
CA ALA A 83 -5.00 7.19 -11.95
C ALA A 83 -3.58 6.95 -12.48
N ALA A 84 -2.85 5.98 -11.94
CA ALA A 84 -1.43 5.80 -12.23
C ALA A 84 -1.13 5.44 -13.71
N ASP A 85 -2.07 4.83 -14.40
CA ASP A 85 -1.98 4.53 -15.84
C ASP A 85 -2.55 5.66 -16.74
N GLY A 86 -2.97 6.78 -16.13
CA GLY A 86 -3.55 7.94 -16.82
C GLY A 86 -5.04 7.80 -17.12
N ARG A 87 -5.71 6.76 -16.62
CA ARG A 87 -7.14 6.51 -16.80
C ARG A 87 -7.79 6.08 -15.50
N VAL A 88 -9.05 6.39 -15.34
CA VAL A 88 -9.90 5.85 -14.26
C VAL A 88 -11.28 5.61 -14.86
N GLU A 89 -11.65 4.36 -15.04
CA GLU A 89 -12.98 4.01 -15.52
C GLU A 89 -14.04 4.28 -14.44
N PRO A 90 -15.29 4.64 -14.82
CA PRO A 90 -16.34 4.92 -13.84
C PRO A 90 -16.57 3.78 -12.84
N ALA A 91 -16.51 2.54 -13.28
CA ALA A 91 -16.66 1.36 -12.42
C ALA A 91 -15.50 1.20 -11.43
N GLU A 92 -14.28 1.48 -11.87
CA GLU A 92 -13.09 1.49 -11.04
C GLU A 92 -13.15 2.60 -9.99
N ARG A 93 -13.50 3.83 -10.41
CA ARG A 93 -13.70 4.97 -9.52
C ARG A 93 -14.69 4.65 -8.40
N GLN A 94 -15.84 4.07 -8.74
CA GLN A 94 -16.83 3.65 -7.76
C GLN A 94 -16.30 2.59 -6.80
N ARG A 95 -15.58 1.59 -7.32
CA ARG A 95 -14.95 0.55 -6.49
C ARG A 95 -13.95 1.13 -5.49
N VAL A 96 -13.10 2.06 -5.92
CA VAL A 96 -12.14 2.73 -5.04
C VAL A 96 -12.86 3.57 -3.99
N GLU A 97 -13.95 4.28 -4.34
CA GLU A 97 -14.77 5.00 -3.37
C GLU A 97 -15.35 4.05 -2.30
N GLU A 98 -15.85 2.89 -2.69
CA GLU A 98 -16.37 1.88 -1.76
C GLU A 98 -15.27 1.36 -0.83
N LEU A 99 -14.08 1.10 -1.35
CA LEU A 99 -12.91 0.69 -0.56
C LEU A 99 -12.49 1.77 0.45
N ILE A 100 -12.48 3.03 0.05
CA ILE A 100 -12.17 4.17 0.92
C ILE A 100 -13.17 4.25 2.07
N VAL A 101 -14.46 4.19 1.77
CA VAL A 101 -15.53 4.35 2.78
C VAL A 101 -15.60 3.13 3.72
N SER A 102 -15.30 1.94 3.22
CA SER A 102 -15.26 0.71 4.03
C SER A 102 -13.97 0.56 4.85
N ASN A 103 -12.94 1.36 4.60
CA ASN A 103 -11.69 1.28 5.34
C ASN A 103 -11.88 1.77 6.78
N GLU A 104 -11.62 0.89 7.75
CA GLU A 104 -11.85 1.16 9.18
C GLU A 104 -11.18 2.42 9.70
N VAL A 105 -9.99 2.74 9.22
CA VAL A 105 -9.22 3.92 9.66
C VAL A 105 -9.81 5.20 9.09
N LEU A 106 -10.24 5.14 7.84
CA LEU A 106 -10.85 6.29 7.16
C LEU A 106 -12.26 6.60 7.70
N GLN A 107 -12.93 5.64 8.35
CA GLN A 107 -14.20 5.87 9.04
C GLN A 107 -14.11 6.87 10.22
N ASN A 108 -12.92 7.30 10.59
CA ASN A 108 -12.74 8.47 11.47
C ASN A 108 -13.23 9.78 10.85
N PHE A 109 -13.48 9.79 9.53
CA PHE A 109 -13.89 10.98 8.77
C PHE A 109 -15.25 10.75 8.09
N PRO A 110 -16.05 11.80 7.87
CA PRO A 110 -17.31 11.69 7.16
C PRO A 110 -17.12 11.15 5.73
N ALA A 111 -17.91 10.15 5.35
CA ALA A 111 -17.82 9.48 4.05
C ALA A 111 -17.90 10.44 2.86
N ASP A 112 -18.80 11.43 2.95
CA ASP A 112 -18.98 12.42 1.88
C ASP A 112 -17.74 13.30 1.69
N GLN A 113 -17.05 13.65 2.77
CA GLN A 113 -15.79 14.39 2.67
C GLN A 113 -14.68 13.56 2.00
N LEU A 114 -14.61 12.26 2.31
CA LEU A 114 -13.65 11.35 1.70
C LEU A 114 -13.91 11.24 0.19
N ARG A 115 -15.16 10.95 -0.21
CA ARG A 115 -15.56 10.87 -1.62
C ARG A 115 -15.29 12.18 -2.37
N GLN A 116 -15.67 13.30 -1.80
CA GLN A 116 -15.45 14.61 -2.43
C GLN A 116 -13.97 14.88 -2.69
N ARG A 117 -13.10 14.64 -1.70
CA ARG A 117 -11.66 14.88 -1.84
C ARG A 117 -11.00 13.92 -2.82
N PHE A 118 -11.34 12.64 -2.74
CA PHE A 118 -10.87 11.64 -3.70
C PHE A 118 -11.24 12.06 -5.12
N ASN A 119 -12.50 12.35 -5.37
CA ASN A 119 -12.99 12.72 -6.69
C ASN A 119 -12.37 14.02 -7.22
N GLN A 120 -12.14 15.02 -6.38
CA GLN A 120 -11.43 16.24 -6.77
C GLN A 120 -10.01 15.94 -7.28
N HIS A 121 -9.29 15.04 -6.63
CA HIS A 121 -7.95 14.65 -7.09
C HIS A 121 -8.00 13.82 -8.39
N VAL A 122 -8.94 12.88 -8.51
CA VAL A 122 -9.16 12.11 -9.74
C VAL A 122 -9.46 13.03 -10.91
N ASP A 123 -10.40 13.99 -10.75
CA ASP A 123 -10.78 14.92 -11.81
C ASP A 123 -9.60 15.78 -12.28
N ARG A 124 -8.73 16.22 -11.37
CA ARG A 124 -7.51 16.97 -11.70
C ARG A 124 -6.49 16.12 -12.44
N LEU A 125 -6.27 14.88 -12.00
CA LEU A 125 -5.38 13.93 -12.65
C LEU A 125 -5.86 13.62 -14.08
N LEU A 126 -7.15 13.42 -14.29
CA LEU A 126 -7.74 13.16 -15.61
C LEU A 126 -7.73 14.40 -16.52
N ALA A 127 -7.89 15.60 -15.96
CA ALA A 127 -7.84 16.84 -16.73
C ALA A 127 -6.41 17.17 -17.23
N ASN A 128 -5.42 17.01 -16.37
CA ASN A 128 -4.00 17.17 -16.69
C ASN A 128 -3.17 16.35 -15.71
N TYR A 129 -2.67 15.20 -16.17
CA TYR A 129 -1.99 14.23 -15.30
C TYR A 129 -0.77 14.82 -14.58
N GLU A 130 0.12 15.52 -15.29
CA GLU A 130 1.34 16.05 -14.68
C GLU A 130 1.05 17.13 -13.64
N GLN A 131 0.10 18.01 -13.91
CA GLN A 131 -0.33 19.02 -12.95
C GLN A 131 -1.06 18.39 -11.76
N GLY A 132 -2.01 17.51 -12.01
CA GLY A 132 -2.76 16.80 -10.96
C GLY A 132 -1.87 15.97 -10.07
N LYS A 133 -0.86 15.31 -10.65
CA LYS A 133 0.16 14.56 -9.91
C LYS A 133 0.99 15.47 -9.00
N ALA A 134 1.48 16.59 -9.53
CA ALA A 134 2.23 17.56 -8.73
C ALA A 134 1.40 18.10 -7.55
N GLU A 135 0.14 18.43 -7.77
CA GLU A 135 -0.78 18.89 -6.72
C GLU A 135 -1.05 17.78 -5.67
N ALA A 136 -1.28 16.54 -6.12
CA ALA A 136 -1.48 15.39 -5.23
C ALA A 136 -0.25 15.14 -4.35
N LEU A 137 0.94 15.14 -4.93
CA LEU A 137 2.20 14.97 -4.19
C LEU A 137 2.44 16.10 -3.19
N GLN A 138 2.07 17.34 -3.49
CA GLN A 138 2.14 18.44 -2.53
C GLN A 138 1.20 18.23 -1.34
N VAL A 139 0.00 17.70 -1.57
CA VAL A 139 -0.94 17.36 -0.48
C VAL A 139 -0.40 16.21 0.35
N ILE A 140 0.12 15.15 -0.28
CA ILE A 140 0.74 14.00 0.37
C ILE A 140 1.91 14.45 1.25
N ALA A 141 2.79 15.32 0.76
CA ALA A 141 3.96 15.82 1.47
C ALA A 141 3.62 16.51 2.81
N LYS A 142 2.41 17.03 2.99
CA LYS A 142 1.99 17.64 4.26
C LYS A 142 1.98 16.65 5.42
N ALA A 143 1.75 15.36 5.13
CA ALA A 143 1.79 14.30 6.14
C ALA A 143 3.22 13.93 6.59
N ALA A 144 4.26 14.35 5.87
CA ALA A 144 5.66 14.07 6.21
C ALA A 144 6.07 14.62 7.60
N LYS A 145 5.36 15.64 8.10
CA LYS A 145 5.61 16.22 9.43
C LYS A 145 5.41 15.24 10.58
N LYS A 146 4.62 14.21 10.38
CA LYS A 146 4.33 13.17 11.38
C LYS A 146 4.66 11.78 10.79
N PRO A 147 5.78 11.18 11.16
CA PRO A 147 6.25 9.92 10.56
C PRO A 147 5.22 8.78 10.61
N ALA A 148 4.40 8.70 11.66
CA ALA A 148 3.34 7.71 11.77
C ALA A 148 2.22 7.93 10.74
N GLU A 149 1.77 9.18 10.57
CA GLU A 149 0.77 9.53 9.56
C GLU A 149 1.33 9.34 8.14
N ALA A 150 2.58 9.72 7.90
CA ALA A 150 3.25 9.53 6.62
C ALA A 150 3.25 8.05 6.17
N ARG A 151 3.64 7.14 7.07
CA ARG A 151 3.60 5.70 6.80
C ARG A 151 2.18 5.20 6.59
N ALA A 152 1.23 5.66 7.39
CA ALA A 152 -0.18 5.29 7.27
C ALA A 152 -0.77 5.73 5.92
N VAL A 153 -0.38 6.88 5.37
CA VAL A 153 -0.78 7.33 4.03
C VAL A 153 -0.34 6.34 2.96
N VAL A 154 0.93 5.90 2.98
CA VAL A 154 1.44 4.91 2.02
C VAL A 154 0.71 3.58 2.18
N GLN A 155 0.54 3.09 3.42
CA GLN A 155 -0.18 1.85 3.69
C GLN A 155 -1.64 1.90 3.21
N THR A 156 -2.32 3.04 3.38
CA THR A 156 -3.68 3.25 2.88
C THR A 156 -3.72 3.14 1.34
N GLY A 157 -2.81 3.80 0.65
CA GLY A 157 -2.70 3.69 -0.81
C GLY A 157 -2.46 2.26 -1.27
N MET A 158 -1.55 1.54 -0.61
CA MET A 158 -1.25 0.15 -0.94
C MET A 158 -2.42 -0.81 -0.67
N VAL A 159 -3.20 -0.56 0.39
CA VAL A 159 -4.41 -1.36 0.69
C VAL A 159 -5.47 -1.15 -0.39
N VAL A 160 -5.60 0.07 -0.90
CA VAL A 160 -6.53 0.38 -1.99
C VAL A 160 -6.04 -0.20 -3.32
N ALA A 161 -4.76 0.00 -3.67
CA ALA A 161 -4.16 -0.53 -4.89
C ALA A 161 -4.18 -2.07 -4.95
N GLY A 162 -3.88 -2.73 -3.85
CA GLY A 162 -3.83 -4.20 -3.78
C GLY A 162 -5.18 -4.88 -3.56
N ALA A 163 -6.29 -4.15 -3.61
CA ALA A 163 -7.61 -4.70 -3.30
C ALA A 163 -8.12 -5.71 -4.33
N ASP A 164 -7.67 -5.63 -5.57
CA ASP A 164 -7.98 -6.58 -6.66
C ASP A 164 -6.98 -7.74 -6.77
N GLY A 165 -5.92 -7.73 -5.92
CA GLY A 165 -4.86 -8.74 -5.91
C GLY A 165 -3.77 -8.51 -6.96
N SER A 166 -3.89 -7.52 -7.80
CA SER A 166 -2.85 -7.07 -8.73
C SER A 166 -2.13 -5.83 -8.19
N PHE A 167 -0.92 -5.60 -8.65
CA PHE A 167 -0.12 -4.44 -8.27
C PHE A 167 0.69 -4.02 -9.50
N GLU A 168 0.07 -3.17 -10.29
CA GLU A 168 0.62 -2.76 -11.58
C GLU A 168 1.92 -1.95 -11.43
N PRO A 169 2.84 -2.01 -12.41
CA PRO A 169 4.08 -1.23 -12.36
C PRO A 169 3.85 0.28 -12.25
N SER A 170 2.80 0.82 -12.86
CA SER A 170 2.38 2.21 -12.78
C SER A 170 1.99 2.61 -11.36
N GLU A 171 1.23 1.77 -10.66
CA GLU A 171 0.85 1.98 -9.27
C GLU A 171 2.07 1.94 -8.34
N GLN A 172 2.98 0.97 -8.55
CA GLN A 172 4.24 0.91 -7.80
C GLN A 172 5.08 2.17 -7.98
N TYR A 173 5.11 2.70 -9.20
CA TYR A 173 5.82 3.95 -9.49
C TYR A 173 5.18 5.14 -8.76
N ALA A 174 3.86 5.26 -8.80
CA ALA A 174 3.12 6.30 -8.08
C ALA A 174 3.39 6.24 -6.55
N ILE A 175 3.44 5.03 -5.99
CA ILE A 175 3.77 4.84 -4.57
C ILE A 175 5.21 5.26 -4.26
N ARG A 176 6.18 4.96 -5.13
CA ARG A 176 7.57 5.41 -4.95
C ARG A 176 7.68 6.93 -4.95
N GLU A 177 6.99 7.62 -5.85
CA GLU A 177 6.95 9.08 -5.88
C GLU A 177 6.35 9.65 -4.60
N ALA A 178 5.25 9.06 -4.11
CA ALA A 178 4.64 9.44 -2.84
C ALA A 178 5.57 9.19 -1.63
N CYS A 179 6.28 8.06 -1.59
CA CYS A 179 7.29 7.78 -0.57
C CYS A 179 8.39 8.84 -0.57
N THR A 180 8.86 9.25 -1.76
CA THR A 180 9.85 10.33 -1.90
C THR A 180 9.32 11.65 -1.33
N ALA A 181 8.07 12.02 -1.65
CA ALA A 181 7.42 13.23 -1.13
C ALA A 181 7.24 13.20 0.39
N LEU A 182 7.11 12.01 0.97
CA LEU A 182 6.98 11.78 2.42
C LEU A 182 8.33 11.60 3.15
N ASN A 183 9.45 11.61 2.44
CA ASN A 183 10.78 11.30 2.96
C ASN A 183 10.86 9.90 3.60
N ILE A 184 10.22 8.91 2.98
CA ILE A 184 10.22 7.51 3.42
C ILE A 184 10.90 6.66 2.35
N PRO A 185 11.80 5.73 2.72
CA PRO A 185 12.37 4.79 1.76
C PRO A 185 11.29 3.87 1.17
N PRO A 186 11.12 3.79 -0.17
CA PRO A 186 10.14 2.90 -0.79
C PRO A 186 10.33 1.42 -0.42
N SER A 187 11.57 1.02 -0.13
CA SER A 187 11.92 -0.34 0.31
C SER A 187 11.24 -0.76 1.62
N GLU A 188 10.77 0.19 2.46
CA GLU A 188 9.96 -0.12 3.65
C GLU A 188 8.64 -0.80 3.27
N PHE A 189 8.17 -0.59 2.05
CA PHE A 189 6.89 -1.08 1.53
C PHE A 189 7.05 -2.13 0.42
N GLY A 190 8.27 -2.52 0.08
CA GLY A 190 8.53 -3.51 -0.95
C GLY A 190 8.27 -3.01 -2.38
N VAL A 191 8.37 -1.70 -2.63
CA VAL A 191 8.18 -1.06 -3.93
C VAL A 191 9.41 -0.30 -4.40
#